data_73418abb2b5f93a7b56002dd4691d427
#
_entry.id   73418abb2b5f93a7b56002dd4691d427
#
_cell.length_a   1.000
_cell.length_b   1.000
_cell.length_c   1.000
_cell.angle_alpha   90.00
_cell.angle_beta   90.00
_cell.angle_gamma   90.00
#
_symmetry.space_group_name_H-M   'P 1'
#
loop_
_entity.id
_entity.type
_entity.pdbx_description
1 polymer ?
#
loop_
_entity_poly.entity_id
_entity_poly.type
_entity_poly.pdbx_seq_one_letter_code
_entity_poly.pdbx_strand_id
1 'polypeptide(L)'
;MGKKHTENREKNYTQGQIISEFGLSKSFIRKHFPPPRMMKRSRQGSMFPLWTEKQVKKALNSPAAEKYMRQREEEAAEQRREQEIRELLEGYSPDYYISRAQKLSRFFILHVGPTNSGKTFDAVEDLKKNTPGTYLGPLRLLALEMSDKINDAGIPCSMITGEEAIIKENAQIVSSTIELCDFTRHFKTAVIDEAQLIGDPDRGAAWMKAICMVDADVVHICLAPEAANYIVDLITSFGSEYDIQNHERLAPLTYAGTCRGITDIRPGDALICFSRKSVLSTAAQLEKKGFRTSVIYGALPPQARRDEVRKYLSGESNVVVATDAIGLGISLPIARIIFAETSKFDVRQTRQLNVSEVKQIAGRAGRYGLNEYGEVLNFGEHSFIGSYLNAQSRTVKGCCIAFPREALQTDYPLDKLLHIWQNLKHSKLFIREDMQDALILLATVKKLVRKNNRELVFDLITCPVDTKSPELVGYWTQCASAIIKGREIPEPYFGLGSLLACELQYRAWDIHHQLLRRIGREEDCSDEREEICRMIARYMAQNKDQYLRRCRRCGKVLEIGYPFGLCERCYEAGRFFA
;
A
#
# COMPACT_ATOMS: atom_id res chain seq x y z
N MET A 1 -68.74 -62.68 8.94
CA MET A 1 -68.06 -61.61 9.68
C MET A 1 -66.55 -61.80 9.55
N GLY A 2 -65.92 -61.14 8.57
CA GLY A 2 -64.50 -61.23 8.35
C GLY A 2 -63.84 -59.97 8.94
N LYS A 3 -63.07 -60.16 9.98
CA LYS A 3 -62.21 -59.09 10.54
C LYS A 3 -61.05 -58.79 9.56
N LYS A 4 -61.08 -57.62 8.92
CA LYS A 4 -59.89 -57.06 8.21
C LYS A 4 -58.86 -56.66 9.25
N HIS A 5 -57.82 -57.47 9.40
CA HIS A 5 -56.59 -57.04 10.05
C HIS A 5 -55.91 -56.00 9.15
N THR A 6 -55.98 -54.73 9.48
CA THR A 6 -55.11 -53.70 8.95
C THR A 6 -53.72 -53.89 9.54
N GLU A 7 -52.86 -54.62 8.83
CA GLU A 7 -51.42 -54.65 9.15
C GLU A 7 -50.85 -53.21 9.05
N ASN A 8 -50.53 -52.68 10.19
CA ASN A 8 -49.79 -51.42 10.30
C ASN A 8 -48.36 -51.69 9.80
N ARG A 9 -48.12 -51.57 8.50
CA ARG A 9 -46.78 -51.77 7.91
C ARG A 9 -45.86 -50.68 8.44
N GLU A 10 -44.96 -50.99 9.38
CA GLU A 10 -43.90 -50.12 9.84
C GLU A 10 -43.15 -49.53 8.63
N LYS A 11 -43.04 -48.20 8.56
CA LYS A 11 -42.29 -47.50 7.49
C LYS A 11 -40.80 -47.85 7.61
N ASN A 12 -40.18 -48.25 6.50
CA ASN A 12 -38.76 -48.55 6.43
C ASN A 12 -38.05 -47.50 5.60
N TYR A 13 -36.88 -47.09 6.04
CA TYR A 13 -36.07 -46.03 5.43
C TYR A 13 -34.80 -46.58 4.82
N THR A 14 -34.50 -46.19 3.61
CA THR A 14 -33.17 -46.34 3.00
C THR A 14 -32.22 -45.28 3.53
N GLN A 15 -30.93 -45.48 3.39
CA GLN A 15 -29.92 -44.48 3.73
C GLN A 15 -30.15 -43.14 3.01
N GLY A 16 -30.54 -43.20 1.73
CA GLY A 16 -30.85 -42.00 0.94
C GLY A 16 -32.05 -41.23 1.49
N GLN A 17 -33.12 -41.95 1.92
CA GLN A 17 -34.29 -41.33 2.54
C GLN A 17 -33.96 -40.69 3.89
N ILE A 18 -33.12 -41.35 4.72
CA ILE A 18 -32.66 -40.78 5.99
C ILE A 18 -31.85 -39.49 5.74
N ILE A 19 -31.01 -39.47 4.73
CA ILE A 19 -30.24 -38.27 4.34
C ILE A 19 -31.16 -37.13 3.87
N SER A 20 -32.11 -37.43 2.97
CA SER A 20 -32.99 -36.40 2.37
C SER A 20 -34.08 -35.92 3.34
N GLU A 21 -34.65 -36.81 4.17
CA GLU A 21 -35.79 -36.50 5.03
C GLU A 21 -35.35 -35.89 6.39
N PHE A 22 -34.19 -36.32 6.92
CA PHE A 22 -33.69 -35.89 8.23
C PHE A 22 -32.36 -35.14 8.21
N GLY A 23 -31.79 -34.86 7.03
CA GLY A 23 -30.58 -34.07 6.89
C GLY A 23 -29.27 -34.67 7.45
N LEU A 24 -29.27 -35.98 7.76
CA LEU A 24 -28.11 -36.66 8.35
C LEU A 24 -27.08 -37.03 7.27
N SER A 25 -25.78 -36.88 7.55
CA SER A 25 -24.74 -37.30 6.62
C SER A 25 -24.57 -38.83 6.59
N LYS A 26 -24.04 -39.32 5.44
CA LYS A 26 -23.72 -40.75 5.28
C LYS A 26 -22.76 -41.26 6.37
N SER A 27 -21.79 -40.44 6.76
CA SER A 27 -20.83 -40.74 7.83
C SER A 27 -21.48 -40.83 9.20
N PHE A 28 -22.42 -39.92 9.50
CA PHE A 28 -23.17 -39.96 10.76
C PHE A 28 -24.01 -41.22 10.87
N ILE A 29 -24.77 -41.59 9.82
CA ILE A 29 -25.59 -42.80 9.80
C ILE A 29 -24.72 -44.05 10.02
N ARG A 30 -23.57 -44.13 9.35
CA ARG A 30 -22.64 -45.26 9.49
C ARG A 30 -22.08 -45.41 10.91
N LYS A 31 -21.86 -44.29 11.62
CA LYS A 31 -21.21 -44.25 12.94
C LYS A 31 -22.20 -44.42 14.10
N HIS A 32 -23.42 -43.90 13.97
CA HIS A 32 -24.35 -43.73 15.10
C HIS A 32 -25.67 -44.49 14.95
N PHE A 33 -26.01 -45.00 13.75
CA PHE A 33 -27.19 -45.81 13.58
C PHE A 33 -26.91 -47.27 13.96
N PRO A 34 -27.92 -47.97 14.54
CA PRO A 34 -27.79 -49.40 14.77
C PRO A 34 -27.66 -50.15 13.43
N PRO A 35 -27.13 -51.38 13.43
CA PRO A 35 -27.10 -52.19 12.23
C PRO A 35 -28.51 -52.30 11.59
N PRO A 36 -28.59 -52.20 10.24
CA PRO A 36 -29.88 -52.30 9.56
C PRO A 36 -30.52 -53.67 9.81
N ARG A 37 -31.83 -53.70 10.10
CA ARG A 37 -32.53 -54.95 10.34
C ARG A 37 -32.84 -55.74 9.08
N MET A 38 -32.88 -55.05 7.93
CA MET A 38 -33.25 -55.66 6.66
C MET A 38 -32.32 -55.21 5.54
N MET A 39 -32.12 -56.10 4.59
CA MET A 39 -31.44 -55.77 3.32
C MET A 39 -32.46 -55.96 2.20
N LYS A 40 -32.60 -54.99 1.30
CA LYS A 40 -33.50 -55.07 0.16
C LYS A 40 -32.65 -55.14 -1.13
N ARG A 41 -33.08 -55.98 -2.08
CA ARG A 41 -32.44 -56.12 -3.38
C ARG A 41 -33.03 -55.08 -4.35
N SER A 42 -32.16 -54.33 -5.01
CA SER A 42 -32.57 -53.40 -6.08
C SER A 42 -33.01 -54.16 -7.33
N ARG A 43 -33.68 -53.49 -8.27
CA ARG A 43 -34.01 -54.08 -9.58
C ARG A 43 -32.74 -54.47 -10.38
N GLN A 44 -31.61 -53.89 -10.06
CA GLN A 44 -30.30 -54.16 -10.67
C GLN A 44 -29.46 -55.20 -9.88
N GLY A 45 -30.04 -55.84 -8.85
CA GLY A 45 -29.41 -56.91 -8.08
C GLY A 45 -28.60 -56.48 -6.85
N SER A 46 -28.32 -55.19 -6.66
CA SER A 46 -27.55 -54.69 -5.52
C SER A 46 -28.35 -54.74 -4.23
N MET A 47 -27.70 -55.13 -3.12
CA MET A 47 -28.32 -55.12 -1.78
C MET A 47 -28.10 -53.79 -1.09
N PHE A 48 -29.16 -53.20 -0.52
CA PHE A 48 -29.05 -51.96 0.24
C PHE A 48 -29.76 -52.06 1.59
N PRO A 49 -29.22 -51.42 2.64
CA PRO A 49 -29.72 -51.51 4.01
C PRO A 49 -31.02 -50.73 4.19
N LEU A 50 -31.90 -51.27 5.04
CA LEU A 50 -33.14 -50.64 5.50
C LEU A 50 -33.18 -50.57 7.01
N TRP A 51 -33.59 -49.41 7.52
CA TRP A 51 -33.84 -49.17 8.94
C TRP A 51 -35.35 -49.01 9.18
N THR A 52 -35.83 -49.62 10.23
CA THR A 52 -37.25 -49.43 10.63
C THR A 52 -37.45 -48.03 11.22
N GLU A 53 -38.67 -47.53 11.14
CA GLU A 53 -39.06 -46.24 11.72
C GLU A 53 -38.64 -46.10 13.18
N LYS A 54 -38.81 -47.20 13.97
CA LYS A 54 -38.39 -47.28 15.38
C LYS A 54 -36.87 -47.11 15.55
N GLN A 55 -36.06 -47.68 14.66
CA GLN A 55 -34.60 -47.51 14.67
C GLN A 55 -34.19 -46.08 14.32
N VAL A 56 -34.84 -45.49 13.34
CA VAL A 56 -34.59 -44.11 12.92
C VAL A 56 -34.97 -43.14 14.02
N LYS A 57 -36.18 -43.25 14.59
CA LYS A 57 -36.61 -42.40 15.72
C LYS A 57 -35.68 -42.53 16.94
N LYS A 58 -35.25 -43.74 17.28
CA LYS A 58 -34.30 -43.96 18.38
C LYS A 58 -32.94 -43.30 18.11
N ALA A 59 -32.44 -43.35 16.89
CA ALA A 59 -31.18 -42.71 16.51
C ALA A 59 -31.28 -41.18 16.48
N LEU A 60 -32.42 -40.65 15.99
CA LEU A 60 -32.70 -39.19 15.96
C LEU A 60 -32.81 -38.58 17.37
N ASN A 61 -33.39 -39.32 18.32
CA ASN A 61 -33.53 -38.88 19.72
C ASN A 61 -32.27 -39.17 20.55
N SER A 62 -31.14 -39.48 19.93
CA SER A 62 -29.89 -39.70 20.64
C SER A 62 -29.17 -38.38 20.91
N PRO A 63 -28.43 -38.23 22.03
CA PRO A 63 -27.62 -37.02 22.30
C PRO A 63 -26.60 -36.69 21.16
N ALA A 64 -26.16 -37.74 20.45
CA ALA A 64 -25.27 -37.58 19.31
C ALA A 64 -25.97 -36.91 18.10
N ALA A 65 -27.26 -37.27 17.85
CA ALA A 65 -28.05 -36.67 16.78
C ALA A 65 -28.45 -35.24 17.12
N GLU A 66 -28.86 -34.96 18.35
CA GLU A 66 -29.15 -33.59 18.80
C GLU A 66 -27.94 -32.68 18.67
N LYS A 67 -26.77 -33.14 19.10
CA LYS A 67 -25.53 -32.40 18.93
C LYS A 67 -25.19 -32.15 17.46
N TYR A 68 -25.35 -33.17 16.62
CA TYR A 68 -25.07 -33.07 15.17
C TYR A 68 -26.03 -32.09 14.47
N MET A 69 -27.32 -32.16 14.76
CA MET A 69 -28.34 -31.28 14.19
C MET A 69 -28.09 -29.82 14.61
N ARG A 70 -27.80 -29.59 15.90
CA ARG A 70 -27.46 -28.26 16.40
C ARG A 70 -26.21 -27.70 15.71
N GLN A 71 -25.15 -28.48 15.55
CA GLN A 71 -23.96 -28.05 14.82
C GLN A 71 -24.29 -27.66 13.37
N ARG A 72 -25.11 -28.43 12.68
CA ARG A 72 -25.53 -28.12 11.30
C ARG A 72 -26.40 -26.88 11.22
N GLU A 73 -27.28 -26.66 12.18
CA GLU A 73 -28.09 -25.44 12.26
C GLU A 73 -27.21 -24.22 12.51
N GLU A 74 -26.22 -24.34 13.41
CA GLU A 74 -25.23 -23.30 13.67
C GLU A 74 -24.39 -23.01 12.43
N GLU A 75 -23.87 -24.03 11.74
CA GLU A 75 -23.12 -23.90 10.48
C GLU A 75 -23.97 -23.25 9.36
N ALA A 76 -25.23 -23.68 9.21
CA ALA A 76 -26.13 -23.12 8.21
C ALA A 76 -26.52 -21.65 8.53
N ALA A 77 -26.65 -21.31 9.80
CA ALA A 77 -26.90 -19.96 10.25
C ALA A 77 -25.67 -19.07 10.01
N GLU A 78 -24.47 -19.59 10.26
CA GLU A 78 -23.22 -18.86 9.98
C GLU A 78 -23.03 -18.65 8.49
N GLN A 79 -23.27 -19.65 7.64
CA GLN A 79 -23.20 -19.52 6.19
C GLN A 79 -24.18 -18.46 5.65
N ARG A 80 -25.40 -18.41 6.18
CA ARG A 80 -26.38 -17.38 5.82
C ARG A 80 -25.88 -15.99 6.20
N ARG A 81 -25.37 -15.83 7.43
CA ARG A 81 -24.78 -14.56 7.87
C ARG A 81 -23.59 -14.15 7.02
N GLU A 82 -22.71 -15.09 6.70
CA GLU A 82 -21.57 -14.80 5.81
C GLU A 82 -22.04 -14.31 4.43
N GLN A 83 -23.08 -14.94 3.89
CA GLN A 83 -23.65 -14.54 2.60
C GLN A 83 -24.27 -13.13 2.66
N GLU A 84 -25.02 -12.82 3.71
CA GLU A 84 -25.60 -11.48 3.95
C GLU A 84 -24.50 -10.41 4.04
N ILE A 85 -23.42 -10.69 4.76
CA ILE A 85 -22.28 -9.79 4.87
C ILE A 85 -21.54 -9.65 3.53
N ARG A 86 -21.40 -10.74 2.79
CA ARG A 86 -20.79 -10.70 1.45
C ARG A 86 -21.60 -9.79 0.52
N GLU A 87 -22.90 -9.93 0.49
CA GLU A 87 -23.80 -9.09 -0.32
C GLU A 87 -23.75 -7.63 0.12
N LEU A 88 -23.70 -7.36 1.43
CA LEU A 88 -23.50 -6.03 1.97
C LEU A 88 -22.19 -5.42 1.46
N LEU A 89 -21.07 -6.11 1.58
CA LEU A 89 -19.74 -5.63 1.18
C LEU A 89 -19.61 -5.53 -0.35
N GLU A 90 -20.25 -6.39 -1.12
CA GLU A 90 -20.32 -6.30 -2.59
C GLU A 90 -21.11 -5.06 -3.05
N GLY A 91 -22.08 -4.62 -2.27
CA GLY A 91 -22.86 -3.42 -2.54
C GLY A 91 -22.05 -2.12 -2.44
N TYR A 92 -20.89 -2.13 -1.77
CA TYR A 92 -19.99 -0.98 -1.77
C TYR A 92 -19.22 -0.92 -3.09
N SER A 93 -19.45 0.14 -3.83
CA SER A 93 -18.94 0.43 -5.17
C SER A 93 -18.56 1.91 -5.28
N PRO A 94 -17.92 2.35 -6.36
CA PRO A 94 -17.69 3.77 -6.61
C PRO A 94 -18.96 4.64 -6.52
N ASP A 95 -20.15 4.10 -6.79
CA ASP A 95 -21.42 4.84 -6.75
C ASP A 95 -21.72 5.45 -5.36
N TYR A 96 -21.23 4.82 -4.30
CA TYR A 96 -21.31 5.38 -2.95
C TYR A 96 -20.61 6.74 -2.85
N TYR A 97 -19.43 6.88 -3.47
CA TYR A 97 -18.66 8.12 -3.50
C TYR A 97 -19.25 9.10 -4.52
N ILE A 98 -19.64 8.61 -5.69
CA ILE A 98 -20.24 9.39 -6.77
C ILE A 98 -21.52 10.09 -6.30
N SER A 99 -22.42 9.39 -5.62
CA SER A 99 -23.66 9.96 -5.09
C SER A 99 -23.45 11.09 -4.05
N ARG A 100 -22.31 11.09 -3.37
CA ARG A 100 -21.90 12.19 -2.48
C ARG A 100 -21.29 13.34 -3.26
N ALA A 101 -20.45 13.03 -4.24
CA ALA A 101 -19.82 14.01 -5.12
C ALA A 101 -20.84 14.85 -5.87
N GLN A 102 -21.96 14.25 -6.32
CA GLN A 102 -23.08 14.91 -7.01
C GLN A 102 -23.80 15.99 -6.16
N LYS A 103 -23.58 15.99 -4.84
CA LYS A 103 -24.17 17.01 -3.93
C LYS A 103 -23.29 18.24 -3.77
N LEU A 104 -22.07 18.20 -4.28
CA LEU A 104 -21.10 19.29 -4.19
C LEU A 104 -21.09 20.07 -5.53
N SER A 105 -21.14 21.39 -5.45
CA SER A 105 -20.98 22.26 -6.62
C SER A 105 -19.51 22.62 -6.77
N ARG A 106 -18.82 22.08 -7.76
CA ARG A 106 -17.37 22.22 -7.95
C ARG A 106 -17.02 22.35 -9.43
N PHE A 107 -16.00 23.14 -9.72
CA PHE A 107 -15.37 23.20 -11.02
C PHE A 107 -14.01 22.49 -10.99
N PHE A 108 -13.72 21.65 -11.97
CA PHE A 108 -12.46 20.89 -12.00
C PHE A 108 -11.52 21.42 -13.08
N ILE A 109 -10.26 21.57 -12.75
CA ILE A 109 -9.18 21.91 -13.71
C ILE A 109 -8.19 20.73 -13.71
N LEU A 110 -8.13 20.01 -14.83
CA LEU A 110 -7.27 18.86 -14.99
C LEU A 110 -5.96 19.28 -15.64
N HIS A 111 -4.87 19.23 -14.91
CA HIS A 111 -3.52 19.44 -15.40
C HIS A 111 -2.92 18.13 -15.87
N VAL A 112 -3.00 17.84 -17.16
CA VAL A 112 -2.59 16.57 -17.76
C VAL A 112 -1.20 16.70 -18.36
N GLY A 113 -0.24 15.92 -17.89
CA GLY A 113 1.12 15.96 -18.46
C GLY A 113 2.10 15.00 -17.80
N PRO A 114 3.25 14.74 -18.44
CA PRO A 114 4.29 13.89 -17.89
C PRO A 114 4.96 14.55 -16.65
N THR A 115 5.86 13.81 -16.03
CA THR A 115 6.71 14.36 -14.97
C THR A 115 7.55 15.52 -15.50
N ASN A 116 7.74 16.57 -14.71
CA ASN A 116 8.51 17.77 -15.06
C ASN A 116 7.91 18.57 -16.24
N SER A 117 6.59 18.77 -16.22
CA SER A 117 5.83 19.55 -17.21
C SER A 117 5.23 20.85 -16.65
N GLY A 118 5.46 21.17 -15.37
CA GLY A 118 4.93 22.40 -14.75
C GLY A 118 3.51 22.28 -14.19
N LYS A 119 2.80 21.17 -14.40
CA LYS A 119 1.38 21.00 -14.00
C LYS A 119 1.09 21.33 -12.53
N THR A 120 1.91 20.85 -11.59
CA THR A 120 1.75 21.15 -10.15
C THR A 120 2.08 22.61 -9.83
N PHE A 121 3.02 23.21 -10.57
CA PHE A 121 3.38 24.62 -10.41
C PHE A 121 2.19 25.52 -10.72
N ASP A 122 1.52 25.33 -11.86
CA ASP A 122 0.40 26.17 -12.29
C ASP A 122 -0.80 26.02 -11.33
N ALA A 123 -1.11 24.81 -10.90
CA ALA A 123 -2.16 24.54 -9.91
C ALA A 123 -1.89 25.24 -8.55
N VAL A 124 -0.63 25.25 -8.11
CA VAL A 124 -0.23 25.89 -6.84
C VAL A 124 -0.19 27.40 -6.97
N GLU A 125 0.17 27.95 -8.12
CA GLU A 125 0.09 29.41 -8.35
C GLU A 125 -1.37 29.91 -8.27
N ASP A 126 -2.34 29.11 -8.70
CA ASP A 126 -3.75 29.45 -8.51
C ASP A 126 -4.19 29.28 -7.05
N LEU A 127 -3.77 28.21 -6.37
CA LEU A 127 -4.00 28.00 -4.94
C LEU A 127 -3.53 29.18 -4.08
N LYS A 128 -2.36 29.77 -4.38
CA LYS A 128 -1.81 30.90 -3.66
C LYS A 128 -2.67 32.17 -3.76
N LYS A 129 -3.38 32.31 -4.89
CA LYS A 129 -4.24 33.50 -5.15
C LYS A 129 -5.64 33.35 -4.59
N ASN A 130 -6.13 32.12 -4.46
CA ASN A 130 -7.51 31.80 -4.14
C ASN A 130 -7.61 31.02 -2.82
N THR A 131 -7.53 31.75 -1.71
CA THR A 131 -7.60 31.17 -0.35
C THR A 131 -9.00 31.35 0.29
N PRO A 132 -9.42 30.51 1.23
CA PRO A 132 -8.68 29.40 1.84
C PRO A 132 -8.49 28.22 0.92
N GLY A 133 -7.38 27.49 1.03
CA GLY A 133 -7.09 26.40 0.14
C GLY A 133 -6.33 25.23 0.75
N THR A 134 -6.24 24.12 0.00
CA THR A 134 -5.50 22.93 0.42
C THR A 134 -4.68 22.32 -0.74
N TYR A 135 -3.49 21.86 -0.41
CA TYR A 135 -2.69 21.01 -1.29
C TYR A 135 -2.62 19.59 -0.72
N LEU A 136 -2.94 18.61 -1.54
CA LEU A 136 -3.01 17.19 -1.19
C LEU A 136 -1.96 16.41 -1.98
N GLY A 137 -0.86 16.07 -1.32
CA GLY A 137 0.27 15.38 -1.95
C GLY A 137 0.33 13.88 -1.63
N PRO A 138 1.01 13.08 -2.48
CA PRO A 138 1.17 11.64 -2.28
C PRO A 138 2.12 11.27 -1.13
N LEU A 139 3.02 12.17 -0.76
CA LEU A 139 4.07 11.91 0.22
C LEU A 139 4.28 13.11 1.15
N ARG A 140 4.69 12.81 2.39
CA ARG A 140 5.05 13.81 3.41
C ARG A 140 6.07 14.83 2.91
N LEU A 141 7.10 14.33 2.22
CA LEU A 141 8.16 15.22 1.69
C LEU A 141 7.61 16.21 0.67
N LEU A 142 6.64 15.80 -0.16
CA LEU A 142 5.97 16.74 -1.10
C LEU A 142 5.09 17.74 -0.36
N ALA A 143 4.34 17.29 0.65
CA ALA A 143 3.52 18.19 1.46
C ALA A 143 4.40 19.24 2.16
N LEU A 144 5.57 18.83 2.66
CA LEU A 144 6.53 19.72 3.28
C LEU A 144 7.17 20.68 2.26
N GLU A 145 7.71 20.16 1.14
CA GLU A 145 8.31 20.98 0.07
C GLU A 145 7.31 22.04 -0.43
N MET A 146 6.04 21.66 -0.52
CA MET A 146 5.00 22.58 -0.95
C MET A 146 4.69 23.63 0.12
N SER A 147 4.60 23.21 1.38
CA SER A 147 4.45 24.15 2.51
C SER A 147 5.61 25.15 2.55
N ASP A 148 6.85 24.67 2.42
CA ASP A 148 8.03 25.54 2.40
C ASP A 148 7.96 26.55 1.24
N LYS A 149 7.68 26.11 0.01
CA LYS A 149 7.56 26.99 -1.17
C LYS A 149 6.45 28.05 -1.03
N ILE A 150 5.34 27.70 -0.42
CA ILE A 150 4.24 28.65 -0.19
C ILE A 150 4.62 29.65 0.89
N ASN A 151 5.26 29.20 1.98
CA ASN A 151 5.78 30.06 3.04
C ASN A 151 6.90 30.99 2.52
N ASP A 152 7.82 30.50 1.69
CA ASP A 152 8.88 31.30 1.06
C ASP A 152 8.32 32.38 0.12
N ALA A 153 7.15 32.15 -0.44
CA ALA A 153 6.40 33.16 -1.20
C ALA A 153 5.67 34.19 -0.32
N GLY A 154 5.83 34.11 1.02
CA GLY A 154 5.24 35.04 1.97
C GLY A 154 3.78 34.74 2.32
N ILE A 155 3.25 33.56 1.98
CA ILE A 155 1.88 33.14 2.26
C ILE A 155 1.90 32.12 3.40
N PRO A 156 1.26 32.39 4.57
CA PRO A 156 1.25 31.43 5.68
C PRO A 156 0.58 30.12 5.28
N CYS A 157 1.34 29.03 5.32
CA CYS A 157 0.89 27.68 5.02
C CYS A 157 1.21 26.74 6.18
N SER A 158 0.18 26.09 6.72
CA SER A 158 0.34 25.00 7.68
C SER A 158 0.64 23.70 6.94
N MET A 159 1.39 22.79 7.59
CA MET A 159 1.64 21.46 7.07
C MET A 159 1.07 20.40 8.02
N ILE A 160 0.35 19.40 7.47
CA ILE A 160 -0.20 18.29 8.24
C ILE A 160 0.13 16.97 7.55
N THR A 161 0.88 16.13 8.24
CA THR A 161 1.22 14.78 7.78
C THR A 161 0.93 13.75 8.87
N GLY A 162 1.05 12.47 8.54
CA GLY A 162 0.87 11.39 9.53
C GLY A 162 1.86 11.44 10.70
N GLU A 163 3.00 12.08 10.52
CA GLU A 163 4.08 12.15 11.51
C GLU A 163 4.23 13.51 12.16
N GLU A 164 3.79 14.57 11.52
CA GLU A 164 4.12 15.94 11.92
C GLU A 164 2.99 16.89 11.55
N ALA A 165 2.72 17.85 12.41
CA ALA A 165 1.85 18.98 12.13
C ALA A 165 2.61 20.28 12.45
N ILE A 166 2.87 21.10 11.43
CA ILE A 166 3.44 22.43 11.60
C ILE A 166 2.33 23.44 11.36
N ILE A 167 1.78 23.95 12.43
CA ILE A 167 0.68 24.91 12.37
C ILE A 167 1.24 26.33 12.34
N LYS A 168 0.89 27.09 11.32
CA LYS A 168 1.22 28.51 11.20
C LYS A 168 0.02 29.35 11.59
N GLU A 169 0.29 30.37 12.36
CA GLU A 169 -0.73 31.37 12.74
C GLU A 169 -1.28 32.06 11.48
N ASN A 170 -2.60 32.23 11.43
CA ASN A 170 -3.32 32.83 10.30
C ASN A 170 -3.14 32.11 8.94
N ALA A 171 -2.73 30.84 8.94
CA ALA A 171 -2.60 30.08 7.72
C ALA A 171 -3.94 29.90 7.00
N GLN A 172 -3.98 30.37 5.75
CA GLN A 172 -5.12 30.19 4.84
C GLN A 172 -4.95 28.96 3.97
N ILE A 173 -3.75 28.41 3.90
CA ILE A 173 -3.44 27.21 3.10
C ILE A 173 -2.95 26.11 4.03
N VAL A 174 -3.40 24.89 3.74
CA VAL A 174 -2.93 23.66 4.41
C VAL A 174 -2.32 22.73 3.35
N SER A 175 -1.06 22.42 3.51
CA SER A 175 -0.39 21.37 2.73
C SER A 175 -0.41 20.07 3.52
N SER A 176 -0.98 19.00 2.96
CA SER A 176 -1.08 17.71 3.66
C SER A 176 -0.85 16.51 2.75
N THR A 177 -0.63 15.34 3.36
CA THR A 177 -0.78 14.09 2.63
C THR A 177 -2.26 13.83 2.36
N ILE A 178 -2.55 13.18 1.23
CA ILE A 178 -3.92 13.04 0.72
C ILE A 178 -4.85 12.30 1.70
N GLU A 179 -4.31 11.39 2.51
CA GLU A 179 -5.05 10.65 3.53
C GLU A 179 -5.60 11.56 4.66
N LEU A 180 -5.00 12.74 4.83
CA LEU A 180 -5.34 13.70 5.89
C LEU A 180 -6.13 14.90 5.38
N CYS A 181 -6.76 14.77 4.21
CA CYS A 181 -7.67 15.77 3.70
C CYS A 181 -8.81 16.03 4.71
N ASP A 182 -9.03 17.31 5.04
CA ASP A 182 -10.16 17.72 5.86
C ASP A 182 -11.43 17.86 4.99
N PHE A 183 -12.32 16.88 5.12
CA PHE A 183 -13.59 16.86 4.38
C PHE A 183 -14.72 17.62 5.07
N THR A 184 -14.45 18.26 6.21
CA THR A 184 -15.46 19.05 6.96
C THR A 184 -15.37 20.54 6.66
N ARG A 185 -14.27 20.97 6.04
CA ARG A 185 -13.96 22.35 5.72
C ARG A 185 -14.22 22.62 4.24
N HIS A 186 -14.86 23.78 3.97
CA HIS A 186 -14.96 24.33 2.62
C HIS A 186 -13.71 25.12 2.26
N PHE A 187 -13.21 24.92 1.04
CA PHE A 187 -12.06 25.62 0.46
C PHE A 187 -12.48 26.41 -0.78
N LYS A 188 -11.79 27.48 -1.11
CA LYS A 188 -11.91 28.09 -2.45
C LYS A 188 -11.20 27.25 -3.48
N THR A 189 -10.00 26.74 -3.14
CA THR A 189 -9.17 25.98 -4.07
C THR A 189 -8.59 24.76 -3.39
N ALA A 190 -8.70 23.61 -4.03
CA ALA A 190 -8.03 22.37 -3.65
C ALA A 190 -7.12 21.88 -4.78
N VAL A 191 -5.92 21.44 -4.45
CA VAL A 191 -4.97 20.81 -5.39
C VAL A 191 -4.77 19.36 -4.99
N ILE A 192 -5.10 18.43 -5.89
CA ILE A 192 -4.88 16.99 -5.72
C ILE A 192 -3.77 16.57 -6.68
N ASP A 193 -2.61 16.20 -6.12
CA ASP A 193 -1.42 15.86 -6.91
C ASP A 193 -1.28 14.34 -7.14
N GLU A 194 -0.60 13.96 -8.24
CA GLU A 194 -0.33 12.58 -8.66
C GLU A 194 -1.60 11.69 -8.72
N ALA A 195 -2.68 12.22 -9.28
CA ALA A 195 -4.01 11.55 -9.27
C ALA A 195 -4.08 10.23 -10.06
N GLN A 196 -3.05 9.87 -10.86
CA GLN A 196 -2.95 8.53 -11.45
C GLN A 196 -2.83 7.42 -10.39
N LEU A 197 -2.48 7.77 -9.14
CA LEU A 197 -2.44 6.83 -8.02
C LEU A 197 -3.83 6.37 -7.55
N ILE A 198 -4.92 6.89 -8.11
CA ILE A 198 -6.30 6.45 -7.82
C ILE A 198 -6.51 4.94 -8.02
N GLY A 199 -5.73 4.32 -8.92
CA GLY A 199 -5.75 2.87 -9.17
C GLY A 199 -4.75 2.05 -8.34
N ASP A 200 -4.06 2.66 -7.39
CA ASP A 200 -3.11 1.97 -6.51
C ASP A 200 -3.87 1.10 -5.49
N PRO A 201 -3.54 -0.21 -5.33
CA PRO A 201 -4.29 -1.09 -4.44
C PRO A 201 -4.12 -0.76 -2.95
N ASP A 202 -3.00 -0.15 -2.57
CA ASP A 202 -2.70 0.12 -1.17
C ASP A 202 -3.19 1.51 -0.75
N ARG A 203 -3.13 2.50 -1.64
CA ARG A 203 -3.36 3.91 -1.30
C ARG A 203 -4.40 4.61 -2.17
N GLY A 204 -4.80 4.03 -3.31
CA GLY A 204 -5.67 4.70 -4.29
C GLY A 204 -7.03 5.11 -3.75
N ALA A 205 -7.50 4.46 -2.68
CA ALA A 205 -8.75 4.81 -2.01
C ALA A 205 -8.75 6.24 -1.44
N ALA A 206 -7.58 6.77 -1.04
CA ALA A 206 -7.45 8.15 -0.58
C ALA A 206 -7.69 9.15 -1.72
N TRP A 207 -7.18 8.88 -2.94
CA TRP A 207 -7.46 9.70 -4.13
C TRP A 207 -8.93 9.66 -4.52
N MET A 208 -9.52 8.46 -4.56
CA MET A 208 -10.96 8.32 -4.84
C MET A 208 -11.79 9.13 -3.85
N LYS A 209 -11.48 9.03 -2.56
CA LYS A 209 -12.17 9.79 -1.53
C LYS A 209 -11.95 11.29 -1.68
N ALA A 210 -10.71 11.74 -1.91
CA ALA A 210 -10.40 13.17 -2.05
C ALA A 210 -11.09 13.78 -3.27
N ILE A 211 -11.02 13.15 -4.45
CA ILE A 211 -11.65 13.62 -5.68
C ILE A 211 -13.17 13.70 -5.53
N CYS A 212 -13.79 12.72 -4.85
CA CYS A 212 -15.24 12.72 -4.67
C CYS A 212 -15.72 13.65 -3.57
N MET A 213 -14.95 13.87 -2.51
CA MET A 213 -15.48 14.42 -1.26
C MET A 213 -14.86 15.75 -0.81
N VAL A 214 -13.74 16.21 -1.40
CA VAL A 214 -13.19 17.52 -1.06
C VAL A 214 -14.22 18.59 -1.41
N ASP A 215 -14.54 19.45 -0.44
CA ASP A 215 -15.46 20.56 -0.64
C ASP A 215 -14.66 21.82 -0.99
N ALA A 216 -14.70 22.22 -2.28
CA ALA A 216 -13.98 23.37 -2.79
C ALA A 216 -14.70 23.95 -4.02
N ASP A 217 -14.60 25.28 -4.24
CA ASP A 217 -15.16 25.91 -5.44
C ASP A 217 -14.44 25.41 -6.69
N VAL A 218 -13.09 25.36 -6.64
CA VAL A 218 -12.24 24.88 -7.73
C VAL A 218 -11.34 23.75 -7.23
N VAL A 219 -11.30 22.64 -7.97
CA VAL A 219 -10.43 21.49 -7.68
C VAL A 219 -9.46 21.28 -8.83
N HIS A 220 -8.19 21.58 -8.61
CA HIS A 220 -7.11 21.26 -9.53
C HIS A 220 -6.69 19.80 -9.35
N ILE A 221 -6.64 19.04 -10.43
CA ILE A 221 -6.17 17.66 -10.43
C ILE A 221 -4.92 17.55 -11.31
N CYS A 222 -3.77 17.31 -10.69
CA CYS A 222 -2.51 17.08 -11.41
C CYS A 222 -2.34 15.57 -11.65
N LEU A 223 -2.21 15.18 -12.91
CA LEU A 223 -2.20 13.75 -13.28
C LEU A 223 -1.31 13.46 -14.50
N ALA A 224 -0.89 12.20 -14.59
CA ALA A 224 -0.24 11.68 -15.77
C ALA A 224 -1.27 11.35 -16.88
N PRO A 225 -0.88 11.42 -18.18
CA PRO A 225 -1.79 11.23 -19.30
C PRO A 225 -2.56 9.91 -19.28
N GLU A 226 -1.97 8.85 -18.74
CA GLU A 226 -2.59 7.52 -18.63
C GLU A 226 -3.83 7.45 -17.72
N ALA A 227 -4.05 8.45 -16.86
CA ALA A 227 -5.22 8.52 -15.99
C ALA A 227 -6.31 9.49 -16.50
N ALA A 228 -6.01 10.31 -17.50
CA ALA A 228 -6.89 11.41 -17.93
C ALA A 228 -8.31 10.94 -18.27
N ASN A 229 -8.44 9.94 -19.13
CA ASN A 229 -9.76 9.44 -19.54
C ASN A 229 -10.57 8.94 -18.33
N TYR A 230 -9.96 8.19 -17.43
CA TYR A 230 -10.65 7.67 -16.25
C TYR A 230 -11.12 8.80 -15.32
N ILE A 231 -10.29 9.80 -15.08
CA ILE A 231 -10.63 10.95 -14.21
C ILE A 231 -11.74 11.80 -14.86
N VAL A 232 -11.71 12.01 -16.19
CA VAL A 232 -12.77 12.70 -16.93
C VAL A 232 -14.10 11.95 -16.81
N ASP A 233 -14.10 10.63 -17.02
CA ASP A 233 -15.30 9.80 -16.88
C ASP A 233 -15.87 9.89 -15.46
N LEU A 234 -14.98 9.87 -14.46
CA LEU A 234 -15.36 9.99 -13.06
C LEU A 234 -16.01 11.35 -12.75
N ILE A 235 -15.40 12.47 -13.17
CA ILE A 235 -15.92 13.82 -12.96
C ILE A 235 -17.25 14.01 -13.72
N THR A 236 -17.35 13.51 -14.92
CA THR A 236 -18.58 13.53 -15.71
C THR A 236 -19.72 12.80 -14.98
N SER A 237 -19.43 11.70 -14.28
CA SER A 237 -20.42 10.97 -13.47
C SER A 237 -20.94 11.79 -12.28
N PHE A 238 -20.20 12.81 -11.83
CA PHE A 238 -20.66 13.76 -10.80
C PHE A 238 -21.64 14.80 -11.35
N GLY A 239 -21.65 15.02 -12.67
CA GLY A 239 -22.33 16.13 -13.31
C GLY A 239 -21.61 17.47 -13.11
N SER A 240 -20.32 17.44 -12.75
CA SER A 240 -19.50 18.65 -12.55
C SER A 240 -18.88 19.12 -13.88
N GLU A 241 -18.69 20.43 -14.01
CA GLU A 241 -17.96 21.03 -15.12
C GLU A 241 -16.46 20.90 -14.92
N TYR A 242 -15.71 20.81 -16.03
CA TYR A 242 -14.26 20.72 -16.00
C TYR A 242 -13.59 21.38 -17.21
N ASP A 243 -12.33 21.75 -17.03
CA ASP A 243 -11.40 22.16 -18.09
C ASP A 243 -10.17 21.26 -18.10
N ILE A 244 -9.54 21.08 -19.27
CA ILE A 244 -8.32 20.26 -19.42
C ILE A 244 -7.19 21.13 -19.94
N GLN A 245 -6.15 21.24 -19.12
CA GLN A 245 -4.89 21.91 -19.45
C GLN A 245 -3.83 20.88 -19.73
N ASN A 246 -3.42 20.78 -20.98
CA ASN A 246 -2.35 19.87 -21.39
C ASN A 246 -0.98 20.50 -21.19
N HIS A 247 -0.11 19.80 -20.50
CA HIS A 247 1.24 20.21 -20.22
C HIS A 247 2.25 19.32 -20.95
N GLU A 248 3.12 19.92 -21.70
CA GLU A 248 4.23 19.23 -22.33
C GLU A 248 5.46 19.25 -21.43
N ARG A 249 6.33 18.29 -21.60
CA ARG A 249 7.57 18.24 -20.84
C ARG A 249 8.43 19.46 -21.16
N LEU A 250 8.86 20.18 -20.13
CA LEU A 250 9.63 21.44 -20.28
C LEU A 250 11.05 21.22 -20.79
N ALA A 251 11.69 20.09 -20.47
CA ALA A 251 13.02 19.73 -20.97
C ALA A 251 12.95 18.37 -21.68
N PRO A 252 13.35 18.23 -22.94
CA PRO A 252 13.36 16.95 -23.66
C PRO A 252 14.11 15.87 -22.91
N LEU A 253 13.66 14.62 -23.04
CA LEU A 253 14.25 13.45 -22.42
C LEU A 253 14.73 12.47 -23.48
N THR A 254 16.01 12.12 -23.45
CA THR A 254 16.63 11.23 -24.44
C THR A 254 17.31 10.03 -23.80
N TYR A 255 17.22 8.88 -24.46
CA TYR A 255 18.01 7.73 -24.05
C TYR A 255 19.40 7.82 -24.67
N ALA A 256 20.42 7.99 -23.83
CA ALA A 256 21.81 8.19 -24.24
C ALA A 256 22.64 6.89 -24.28
N GLY A 257 22.00 5.72 -24.05
CA GLY A 257 22.64 4.42 -24.17
C GLY A 257 23.15 3.84 -22.87
N THR A 258 24.25 3.10 -22.94
CA THR A 258 24.80 2.30 -21.84
C THR A 258 25.97 3.01 -21.16
N CYS A 259 25.93 3.09 -19.84
CA CYS A 259 27.06 3.47 -18.99
C CYS A 259 27.99 2.26 -18.84
N ARG A 260 29.26 2.39 -19.23
CA ARG A 260 30.23 1.27 -19.24
C ARG A 260 30.92 1.05 -17.90
N GLY A 261 30.92 2.07 -17.04
CA GLY A 261 31.56 1.98 -15.74
C GLY A 261 31.56 3.30 -14.97
N ILE A 262 32.25 3.30 -13.83
CA ILE A 262 32.36 4.50 -12.97
C ILE A 262 33.02 5.68 -13.70
N THR A 263 33.85 5.41 -14.68
CA THR A 263 34.55 6.44 -15.50
C THR A 263 33.59 7.30 -16.34
N ASP A 264 32.41 6.81 -16.62
CA ASP A 264 31.40 7.52 -17.40
C ASP A 264 30.50 8.42 -16.52
N ILE A 265 30.63 8.31 -15.21
CA ILE A 265 29.85 9.09 -14.22
C ILE A 265 30.39 10.52 -14.18
N ARG A 266 29.46 11.48 -14.07
CA ARG A 266 29.75 12.92 -14.06
C ARG A 266 29.06 13.61 -12.89
N PRO A 267 29.56 14.78 -12.44
CA PRO A 267 28.76 15.66 -11.60
C PRO A 267 27.40 15.99 -12.24
N GLY A 268 26.34 15.97 -11.45
CA GLY A 268 24.96 16.14 -11.92
C GLY A 268 24.21 14.82 -12.22
N ASP A 269 24.89 13.67 -12.10
CA ASP A 269 24.26 12.35 -12.31
C ASP A 269 23.49 11.88 -11.09
N ALA A 270 22.42 11.11 -11.35
CA ALA A 270 21.76 10.29 -10.32
C ALA A 270 21.77 8.81 -10.73
N LEU A 271 22.33 7.96 -9.88
CA LEU A 271 22.37 6.51 -10.06
C LEU A 271 21.22 5.86 -9.31
N ILE A 272 20.46 5.00 -10.01
CA ILE A 272 19.26 4.38 -9.48
C ILE A 272 19.51 2.90 -9.16
N CYS A 273 19.31 2.55 -7.89
CA CYS A 273 19.36 1.20 -7.34
C CYS A 273 18.01 0.85 -6.71
N PHE A 274 17.74 -0.43 -6.41
CA PHE A 274 16.44 -0.84 -5.84
C PHE A 274 16.55 -1.48 -4.46
N SER A 275 17.67 -1.29 -3.77
CA SER A 275 17.79 -1.67 -2.37
C SER A 275 18.70 -0.68 -1.62
N ARG A 276 18.45 -0.49 -0.31
CA ARG A 276 19.34 0.28 0.56
C ARG A 276 20.80 -0.19 0.44
N LYS A 277 21.01 -1.50 0.44
CA LYS A 277 22.34 -2.09 0.34
C LYS A 277 23.03 -1.72 -0.98
N SER A 278 22.34 -1.74 -2.09
CA SER A 278 22.87 -1.35 -3.39
C SER A 278 23.19 0.16 -3.43
N VAL A 279 22.29 0.99 -2.89
CA VAL A 279 22.50 2.44 -2.80
C VAL A 279 23.78 2.76 -2.02
N LEU A 280 23.91 2.23 -0.81
CA LEU A 280 25.09 2.48 0.04
C LEU A 280 26.37 1.91 -0.58
N SER A 281 26.31 0.73 -1.21
CA SER A 281 27.46 0.15 -1.91
C SER A 281 27.89 0.98 -3.11
N THR A 282 26.95 1.47 -3.89
CA THR A 282 27.22 2.34 -5.06
C THR A 282 27.83 3.65 -4.62
N ALA A 283 27.27 4.30 -3.60
CA ALA A 283 27.82 5.52 -3.01
C ALA A 283 29.27 5.33 -2.53
N ALA A 284 29.53 4.25 -1.77
CA ALA A 284 30.88 3.94 -1.30
C ALA A 284 31.88 3.69 -2.44
N GLN A 285 31.46 3.08 -3.55
CA GLN A 285 32.33 2.88 -4.73
C GLN A 285 32.64 4.20 -5.45
N LEU A 286 31.64 5.09 -5.60
CA LEU A 286 31.83 6.41 -6.20
C LEU A 286 32.76 7.29 -5.37
N GLU A 287 32.60 7.29 -4.05
CA GLU A 287 33.45 8.08 -3.16
C GLU A 287 34.91 7.63 -3.18
N LYS A 288 35.18 6.33 -3.33
CA LYS A 288 36.55 5.82 -3.57
C LYS A 288 37.18 6.33 -4.86
N LYS A 289 36.36 6.82 -5.78
CA LYS A 289 36.80 7.43 -7.05
C LYS A 289 36.80 8.97 -7.01
N GLY A 290 36.56 9.54 -5.83
CA GLY A 290 36.63 10.99 -5.61
C GLY A 290 35.32 11.74 -5.82
N PHE A 291 34.20 11.04 -6.08
CA PHE A 291 32.90 11.70 -6.10
C PHE A 291 32.40 11.97 -4.67
N ARG A 292 31.61 13.02 -4.52
CA ARG A 292 30.89 13.32 -3.28
C ARG A 292 29.43 12.95 -3.49
N THR A 293 28.91 12.03 -2.69
CA THR A 293 27.58 11.45 -2.93
C THR A 293 26.53 11.92 -1.93
N SER A 294 25.30 12.16 -2.40
CA SER A 294 24.09 12.19 -1.60
C SER A 294 23.32 10.89 -1.77
N VAL A 295 22.74 10.38 -0.68
CA VAL A 295 22.10 9.07 -0.65
C VAL A 295 20.62 9.21 -0.30
N ILE A 296 19.72 8.66 -1.15
CA ILE A 296 18.27 8.76 -0.98
C ILE A 296 17.61 7.39 -1.16
N TYR A 297 16.97 6.87 -0.10
CA TYR A 297 16.21 5.61 -0.17
C TYR A 297 14.96 5.65 0.72
N GLY A 298 14.01 4.74 0.45
CA GLY A 298 12.68 4.79 1.07
C GLY A 298 12.66 4.74 2.60
N ALA A 299 13.57 3.98 3.22
CA ALA A 299 13.66 3.86 4.68
C ALA A 299 14.34 5.05 5.36
N LEU A 300 14.92 6.00 4.59
CA LEU A 300 15.58 7.16 5.15
C LEU A 300 14.54 8.11 5.75
N PRO A 301 14.71 8.54 7.02
CA PRO A 301 13.83 9.52 7.64
C PRO A 301 13.67 10.80 6.81
N PRO A 302 12.52 11.48 6.87
CA PRO A 302 12.28 12.71 6.09
C PRO A 302 13.32 13.79 6.34
N GLN A 303 13.74 14.00 7.59
CA GLN A 303 14.78 14.98 7.93
C GLN A 303 16.14 14.62 7.33
N ALA A 304 16.58 13.37 7.51
CA ALA A 304 17.84 12.89 6.94
C ALA A 304 17.82 12.97 5.39
N ARG A 305 16.66 12.72 4.78
CA ARG A 305 16.49 12.89 3.33
C ARG A 305 16.59 14.36 2.91
N ARG A 306 16.01 15.31 3.68
CA ARG A 306 16.18 16.74 3.44
C ARG A 306 17.65 17.17 3.52
N ASP A 307 18.38 16.63 4.47
CA ASP A 307 19.79 16.95 4.64
C ASP A 307 20.62 16.45 3.44
N GLU A 308 20.33 15.25 2.93
CA GLU A 308 20.98 14.74 1.71
C GLU A 308 20.61 15.57 0.45
N VAL A 309 19.35 16.01 0.34
CA VAL A 309 18.89 16.93 -0.71
C VAL A 309 19.63 18.28 -0.60
N ARG A 310 19.76 18.83 0.62
CA ARG A 310 20.46 20.09 0.87
C ARG A 310 21.93 19.99 0.51
N LYS A 311 22.64 18.91 0.87
CA LYS A 311 24.03 18.64 0.46
C LYS A 311 24.21 18.69 -1.05
N TYR A 312 23.26 18.14 -1.80
CA TYR A 312 23.34 18.18 -3.25
C TYR A 312 23.06 19.58 -3.80
N LEU A 313 22.08 20.29 -3.28
CA LEU A 313 21.74 21.65 -3.70
C LEU A 313 22.83 22.66 -3.34
N SER A 314 23.53 22.50 -2.22
CA SER A 314 24.66 23.37 -1.81
C SER A 314 25.97 23.06 -2.53
N GLY A 315 26.02 21.96 -3.30
CA GLY A 315 27.25 21.53 -3.97
C GLY A 315 28.24 20.78 -3.05
N GLU A 316 27.86 20.48 -1.82
CA GLU A 316 28.63 19.57 -0.93
C GLU A 316 28.73 18.18 -1.52
N SER A 317 27.70 17.71 -2.21
CA SER A 317 27.74 16.53 -3.05
C SER A 317 27.50 16.87 -4.51
N ASN A 318 27.99 16.02 -5.42
CA ASN A 318 27.89 16.26 -6.86
C ASN A 318 27.27 15.08 -7.63
N VAL A 319 26.98 13.96 -6.96
CA VAL A 319 26.28 12.80 -7.52
C VAL A 319 25.24 12.32 -6.53
N VAL A 320 24.06 11.95 -7.01
CA VAL A 320 23.00 11.33 -6.19
C VAL A 320 23.01 9.83 -6.40
N VAL A 321 22.85 9.06 -5.35
CA VAL A 321 22.58 7.63 -5.43
C VAL A 321 21.24 7.35 -4.74
N ALA A 322 20.25 6.86 -5.48
CA ALA A 322 18.90 6.77 -4.95
C ALA A 322 18.17 5.47 -5.31
N THR A 323 17.10 5.19 -4.57
CA THR A 323 16.09 4.23 -5.02
C THR A 323 15.02 4.94 -5.88
N ASP A 324 13.98 4.20 -6.26
CA ASP A 324 12.77 4.76 -6.88
C ASP A 324 12.10 5.87 -6.03
N ALA A 325 12.46 6.01 -4.77
CA ALA A 325 12.06 7.13 -3.93
C ALA A 325 12.37 8.52 -4.54
N ILE A 326 13.37 8.62 -5.44
CA ILE A 326 13.64 9.84 -6.19
C ILE A 326 12.52 10.20 -7.17
N GLY A 327 11.80 9.20 -7.67
CA GLY A 327 10.68 9.36 -8.61
C GLY A 327 9.47 10.06 -8.01
N LEU A 328 9.34 10.06 -6.69
CA LEU A 328 8.24 10.67 -5.98
C LEU A 328 8.74 11.88 -5.17
N GLY A 329 8.42 13.07 -5.60
CA GLY A 329 8.44 14.28 -4.79
C GLY A 329 9.77 14.93 -4.45
N ILE A 330 10.86 14.57 -5.10
CA ILE A 330 12.14 15.24 -4.85
C ILE A 330 12.52 16.09 -6.07
N SER A 331 12.64 17.40 -5.86
CA SER A 331 12.99 18.35 -6.89
C SER A 331 14.49 18.63 -6.88
N LEU A 332 15.29 17.80 -7.56
CA LEU A 332 16.74 17.96 -7.69
C LEU A 332 17.15 18.38 -9.12
N PRO A 333 18.21 19.19 -9.29
CA PRO A 333 18.74 19.58 -10.60
C PRO A 333 19.61 18.46 -11.21
N ILE A 334 18.97 17.34 -11.54
CA ILE A 334 19.62 16.16 -12.10
C ILE A 334 19.75 16.33 -13.62
N ALA A 335 20.95 16.20 -14.16
CA ALA A 335 21.18 16.21 -15.59
C ALA A 335 20.90 14.82 -16.21
N ARG A 336 21.42 13.75 -15.59
CA ARG A 336 21.33 12.41 -16.15
C ARG A 336 20.82 11.42 -15.08
N ILE A 337 19.86 10.58 -15.48
CA ILE A 337 19.43 9.41 -14.70
C ILE A 337 20.12 8.17 -15.25
N ILE A 338 20.82 7.43 -14.39
CA ILE A 338 21.54 6.21 -14.75
C ILE A 338 20.98 5.05 -13.95
N PHE A 339 20.27 4.15 -14.62
CA PHE A 339 19.76 2.93 -13.98
C PHE A 339 20.92 1.97 -13.71
N ALA A 340 21.41 1.95 -12.47
CA ALA A 340 22.43 0.99 -12.02
C ALA A 340 21.86 -0.43 -11.90
N GLU A 341 20.58 -0.55 -11.61
CA GLU A 341 19.81 -1.80 -11.60
C GLU A 341 18.54 -1.60 -12.43
N THR A 342 18.03 -2.67 -13.06
CA THR A 342 16.85 -2.63 -13.94
C THR A 342 15.73 -3.54 -13.48
N SER A 343 15.93 -4.18 -12.33
CA SER A 343 14.95 -5.04 -11.66
C SER A 343 14.87 -4.69 -10.17
N LYS A 344 13.69 -4.86 -9.61
CA LYS A 344 13.44 -4.65 -8.17
C LYS A 344 12.78 -5.86 -7.55
N PHE A 345 12.98 -6.04 -6.26
CA PHE A 345 12.26 -7.04 -5.49
C PHE A 345 10.86 -6.50 -5.15
N ASP A 346 9.86 -7.19 -5.67
CA ASP A 346 8.46 -6.93 -5.42
C ASP A 346 7.96 -7.97 -4.42
N VAL A 347 7.82 -7.59 -3.15
CA VAL A 347 7.25 -8.39 -2.06
C VAL A 347 7.43 -9.92 -2.14
N ARG A 348 7.28 -10.51 -3.33
CA ARG A 348 7.29 -11.96 -3.60
C ARG A 348 8.43 -12.42 -4.50
N GLN A 349 8.85 -11.59 -5.45
CA GLN A 349 9.83 -11.97 -6.48
C GLN A 349 10.63 -10.76 -6.98
N THR A 350 11.81 -11.04 -7.53
CA THR A 350 12.52 -10.03 -8.31
C THR A 350 11.87 -9.93 -9.68
N ARG A 351 11.44 -8.73 -10.06
CA ARG A 351 10.86 -8.44 -11.37
C ARG A 351 11.55 -7.27 -12.05
N GLN A 352 11.44 -7.24 -13.35
CA GLN A 352 11.85 -6.10 -14.16
C GLN A 352 10.96 -4.87 -13.88
N LEU A 353 11.52 -3.67 -14.04
CA LEU A 353 10.76 -2.43 -13.98
C LEU A 353 9.68 -2.40 -15.07
N ASN A 354 8.57 -1.77 -14.77
CA ASN A 354 7.53 -1.50 -15.76
C ASN A 354 7.71 -0.12 -16.43
N VAL A 355 6.94 0.15 -17.47
CA VAL A 355 7.01 1.39 -18.25
C VAL A 355 6.79 2.63 -17.38
N SER A 356 5.77 2.61 -16.51
CA SER A 356 5.43 3.76 -15.65
C SER A 356 6.55 4.06 -14.65
N GLU A 357 7.16 3.01 -14.05
CA GLU A 357 8.29 3.16 -13.13
C GLU A 357 9.51 3.77 -13.83
N VAL A 358 9.84 3.27 -15.02
CA VAL A 358 10.96 3.82 -15.81
C VAL A 358 10.70 5.29 -16.15
N LYS A 359 9.51 5.64 -16.64
CA LYS A 359 9.15 7.02 -16.99
C LYS A 359 9.15 7.96 -15.81
N GLN A 360 8.63 7.52 -14.66
CA GLN A 360 8.55 8.31 -13.44
C GLN A 360 9.94 8.64 -12.90
N ILE A 361 10.85 7.67 -12.87
CA ILE A 361 12.23 7.84 -12.43
C ILE A 361 13.00 8.68 -13.47
N ALA A 362 12.98 8.28 -14.73
CA ALA A 362 13.66 8.96 -15.83
C ALA A 362 13.19 10.42 -15.97
N GLY A 363 11.90 10.66 -15.68
CA GLY A 363 11.29 11.97 -15.70
C GLY A 363 11.95 13.00 -14.78
N ARG A 364 12.76 12.57 -13.84
CA ARG A 364 13.53 13.47 -12.94
C ARG A 364 14.80 14.03 -13.58
N ALA A 365 15.25 13.52 -14.72
CA ALA A 365 16.34 14.13 -15.48
C ALA A 365 15.88 15.41 -16.21
N GLY A 366 16.76 16.39 -16.39
CA GLY A 366 16.50 17.59 -17.18
C GLY A 366 15.55 18.57 -16.49
N ARG A 367 15.98 19.22 -15.42
CA ARG A 367 15.17 20.25 -14.75
C ARG A 367 15.15 21.55 -15.55
N TYR A 368 13.94 22.04 -15.85
CA TYR A 368 13.73 23.29 -16.54
C TYR A 368 14.47 24.48 -15.87
N GLY A 369 15.10 25.31 -16.67
CA GLY A 369 15.88 26.47 -16.21
C GLY A 369 17.28 26.14 -15.69
N LEU A 370 17.65 24.87 -15.54
CA LEU A 370 18.98 24.43 -15.07
C LEU A 370 19.67 23.49 -16.07
N ASN A 371 18.91 22.65 -16.79
CA ASN A 371 19.42 21.76 -17.82
C ASN A 371 18.51 21.83 -19.05
N GLU A 372 19.07 22.06 -20.22
CA GLU A 372 18.33 22.19 -21.48
C GLU A 372 17.66 20.86 -21.90
N TYR A 373 18.25 19.73 -21.53
CA TYR A 373 17.74 18.39 -21.81
C TYR A 373 18.09 17.42 -20.67
N GLY A 374 17.34 16.32 -20.57
CA GLY A 374 17.59 15.21 -19.64
C GLY A 374 18.08 13.98 -20.37
N GLU A 375 19.12 13.35 -19.88
CA GLU A 375 19.63 12.09 -20.42
C GLU A 375 19.30 10.91 -19.51
N VAL A 376 19.02 9.76 -20.15
CA VAL A 376 18.77 8.49 -19.45
C VAL A 376 19.75 7.45 -19.96
N LEU A 377 20.41 6.77 -19.03
CA LEU A 377 21.34 5.69 -19.29
C LEU A 377 21.03 4.48 -18.41
N ASN A 378 21.64 3.35 -18.70
CA ASN A 378 21.65 2.19 -17.81
C ASN A 378 23.02 1.51 -17.80
N PHE A 379 23.33 0.80 -16.71
CA PHE A 379 24.47 -0.10 -16.67
C PHE A 379 24.11 -1.43 -17.38
N GLY A 380 25.08 -2.02 -18.09
CA GLY A 380 24.91 -3.29 -18.80
C GLY A 380 24.07 -3.19 -20.09
N GLU A 381 23.94 -4.30 -20.81
CA GLU A 381 23.35 -4.36 -22.16
C GLU A 381 21.80 -4.37 -22.19
N HIS A 382 21.13 -3.73 -21.23
CA HIS A 382 19.67 -3.78 -21.13
C HIS A 382 19.01 -2.62 -21.90
N SER A 383 18.80 -2.81 -23.18
CA SER A 383 18.22 -1.81 -24.11
C SER A 383 16.72 -1.51 -23.87
N PHE A 384 16.01 -2.25 -22.99
CA PHE A 384 14.58 -2.03 -22.79
C PHE A 384 14.26 -0.69 -22.14
N ILE A 385 15.19 -0.06 -21.39
CA ILE A 385 15.00 1.26 -20.79
C ILE A 385 14.68 2.29 -21.90
N GLY A 386 15.46 2.30 -23.00
CA GLY A 386 15.20 3.18 -24.13
C GLY A 386 13.84 2.95 -24.79
N SER A 387 13.44 1.69 -24.97
CA SER A 387 12.13 1.37 -25.53
C SER A 387 10.97 1.77 -24.60
N TYR A 388 11.16 1.66 -23.29
CA TYR A 388 10.14 2.02 -22.29
C TYR A 388 9.92 3.53 -22.16
N LEU A 389 10.94 4.35 -22.44
CA LEU A 389 10.75 5.80 -22.48
C LEU A 389 9.73 6.22 -23.55
N ASN A 390 9.72 5.52 -24.68
CA ASN A 390 8.82 5.79 -25.81
C ASN A 390 7.53 4.95 -25.78
N ALA A 391 7.44 3.93 -24.93
CA ALA A 391 6.27 3.08 -24.83
C ALA A 391 5.09 3.83 -24.18
N GLN A 392 3.87 3.44 -24.49
CA GLN A 392 2.69 3.92 -23.76
C GLN A 392 2.64 3.28 -22.37
N SER A 393 2.44 4.12 -21.35
CA SER A 393 2.14 3.64 -20.00
C SER A 393 0.79 2.93 -19.96
N ARG A 394 0.62 2.01 -19.02
CA ARG A 394 -0.64 1.30 -18.84
C ARG A 394 -1.71 2.29 -18.37
N THR A 395 -2.81 2.40 -19.13
CA THR A 395 -3.94 3.27 -18.75
C THR A 395 -4.55 2.84 -17.42
N VAL A 396 -4.87 3.82 -16.60
CA VAL A 396 -5.69 3.61 -15.40
C VAL A 396 -7.12 3.26 -15.85
N LYS A 397 -7.63 2.11 -15.43
CA LYS A 397 -8.93 1.58 -15.83
C LYS A 397 -9.95 1.53 -14.71
N GLY A 398 -9.56 1.89 -13.50
CA GLY A 398 -10.43 1.83 -12.34
C GLY A 398 -9.81 2.52 -11.14
N CYS A 399 -10.64 2.80 -10.14
CA CYS A 399 -10.22 3.34 -8.85
C CYS A 399 -10.04 2.24 -7.81
N CYS A 400 -9.42 2.59 -6.69
CA CYS A 400 -9.47 1.80 -5.48
C CYS A 400 -10.56 2.36 -4.55
N ILE A 401 -11.32 1.49 -3.90
CA ILE A 401 -12.31 1.86 -2.88
C ILE A 401 -11.89 1.36 -1.51
N ALA A 402 -12.04 2.21 -0.49
CA ALA A 402 -11.72 1.88 0.90
C ALA A 402 -12.70 0.87 1.48
N PHE A 403 -12.23 0.14 2.51
CA PHE A 403 -13.11 -0.68 3.34
C PHE A 403 -14.21 0.19 3.98
N PRO A 404 -15.49 -0.17 3.85
CA PRO A 404 -16.60 0.61 4.37
C PRO A 404 -16.65 0.52 5.92
N ARG A 405 -16.44 1.66 6.59
CA ARG A 405 -16.49 1.71 8.07
C ARG A 405 -17.86 1.35 8.63
N GLU A 406 -18.93 1.57 7.88
CA GLU A 406 -20.29 1.19 8.22
C GLU A 406 -20.43 -0.32 8.49
N ALA A 407 -19.63 -1.16 7.82
CA ALA A 407 -19.60 -2.60 8.08
C ALA A 407 -19.12 -2.97 9.49
N LEU A 408 -18.38 -2.05 10.16
CA LEU A 408 -17.98 -2.23 11.56
C LEU A 408 -19.16 -2.23 12.53
N GLN A 409 -20.29 -1.66 12.15
CA GLN A 409 -21.51 -1.62 12.97
C GLN A 409 -22.27 -2.96 12.99
N THR A 410 -21.93 -3.88 12.08
CA THR A 410 -22.54 -5.23 12.06
C THR A 410 -22.06 -6.06 13.26
N ASP A 411 -22.81 -7.08 13.65
CA ASP A 411 -22.39 -8.01 14.71
C ASP A 411 -21.40 -9.10 14.23
N TYR A 412 -20.98 -9.04 12.96
CA TYR A 412 -20.10 -10.04 12.38
C TYR A 412 -18.64 -9.83 12.83
N PRO A 413 -17.86 -10.89 13.14
CA PRO A 413 -16.49 -10.75 13.64
C PRO A 413 -15.58 -9.95 12.71
N LEU A 414 -14.76 -9.02 13.26
CA LEU A 414 -13.93 -8.11 12.48
C LEU A 414 -12.95 -8.83 11.54
N ASP A 415 -12.32 -9.89 12.03
CA ASP A 415 -11.40 -10.70 11.20
C ASP A 415 -12.11 -11.33 10.00
N LYS A 416 -13.34 -11.83 10.19
CA LYS A 416 -14.14 -12.41 9.11
C LYS A 416 -14.60 -11.34 8.12
N LEU A 417 -14.99 -10.14 8.59
CA LEU A 417 -15.32 -8.99 7.73
C LEU A 417 -14.16 -8.65 6.79
N LEU A 418 -12.95 -8.51 7.34
CA LEU A 418 -11.77 -8.18 6.56
C LEU A 418 -11.38 -9.33 5.61
N HIS A 419 -11.52 -10.59 6.02
CA HIS A 419 -11.29 -11.73 5.13
C HIS A 419 -12.29 -11.79 3.97
N ILE A 420 -13.57 -11.52 4.23
CA ILE A 420 -14.57 -11.46 3.15
C ILE A 420 -14.19 -10.34 2.18
N TRP A 421 -13.92 -9.12 2.68
CA TRP A 421 -13.52 -7.98 1.85
C TRP A 421 -12.30 -8.30 0.97
N GLN A 422 -11.24 -8.85 1.55
CA GLN A 422 -10.00 -9.22 0.86
C GLN A 422 -10.22 -10.25 -0.26
N ASN A 423 -11.20 -11.14 -0.09
CA ASN A 423 -11.49 -12.22 -1.04
C ASN A 423 -12.66 -11.91 -1.99
N LEU A 424 -13.27 -10.72 -1.91
CA LEU A 424 -14.26 -10.31 -2.89
C LEU A 424 -13.62 -10.13 -4.26
N LYS A 425 -14.30 -10.58 -5.31
CA LYS A 425 -13.82 -10.42 -6.68
C LYS A 425 -13.70 -8.94 -7.04
N HIS A 426 -12.57 -8.57 -7.62
CA HIS A 426 -12.41 -7.25 -8.19
C HIS A 426 -13.33 -7.07 -9.40
N SER A 427 -13.91 -5.88 -9.52
CA SER A 427 -14.60 -5.45 -10.73
C SER A 427 -13.58 -5.05 -11.80
N LYS A 428 -14.01 -4.98 -13.05
CA LYS A 428 -13.20 -4.37 -14.12
C LYS A 428 -13.06 -2.86 -13.96
N LEU A 429 -13.97 -2.24 -13.20
CA LEU A 429 -14.09 -0.79 -13.03
C LEU A 429 -13.43 -0.28 -11.72
N PHE A 430 -13.22 -1.16 -10.75
CA PHE A 430 -12.58 -0.79 -9.49
C PHE A 430 -11.94 -1.99 -8.80
N ILE A 431 -10.97 -1.70 -7.97
CA ILE A 431 -10.35 -2.64 -7.03
C ILE A 431 -10.72 -2.26 -5.60
N ARG A 432 -10.58 -3.17 -4.68
CA ARG A 432 -10.77 -2.94 -3.25
C ARG A 432 -9.43 -2.75 -2.56
N GLU A 433 -9.40 -1.86 -1.58
CA GLU A 433 -8.23 -1.63 -0.73
C GLU A 433 -7.71 -2.94 -0.14
N ASP A 434 -6.40 -3.15 -0.20
CA ASP A 434 -5.75 -4.33 0.35
C ASP A 434 -5.71 -4.26 1.88
N MET A 435 -6.30 -5.25 2.54
CA MET A 435 -6.35 -5.36 4.00
C MET A 435 -5.38 -6.42 4.56
N GLN A 436 -4.42 -6.87 3.76
CA GLN A 436 -3.51 -7.93 4.18
C GLN A 436 -2.68 -7.53 5.41
N ASP A 437 -2.11 -6.33 5.40
CA ASP A 437 -1.34 -5.82 6.54
C ASP A 437 -2.22 -5.64 7.78
N ALA A 438 -3.44 -5.12 7.61
CA ALA A 438 -4.41 -4.99 8.69
C ALA A 438 -4.79 -6.37 9.28
N LEU A 439 -4.94 -7.40 8.45
CA LEU A 439 -5.20 -8.77 8.90
C LEU A 439 -4.03 -9.36 9.70
N ILE A 440 -2.79 -9.10 9.28
CA ILE A 440 -1.58 -9.50 10.01
C ILE A 440 -1.57 -8.85 11.41
N LEU A 441 -1.80 -7.54 11.48
CA LEU A 441 -1.84 -6.81 12.75
C LEU A 441 -3.01 -7.27 13.62
N LEU A 442 -4.19 -7.44 13.05
CA LEU A 442 -5.38 -7.93 13.76
C LEU A 442 -5.13 -9.30 14.41
N ALA A 443 -4.43 -10.21 13.73
CA ALA A 443 -4.13 -11.54 14.26
C ALA A 443 -3.39 -11.47 15.60
N THR A 444 -2.51 -10.48 15.81
CA THR A 444 -1.73 -10.31 17.05
C THR A 444 -2.59 -9.85 18.24
N VAL A 445 -3.65 -9.08 17.99
CA VAL A 445 -4.55 -8.52 19.03
C VAL A 445 -5.95 -9.13 19.02
N LYS A 446 -6.20 -10.14 18.19
CA LYS A 446 -7.53 -10.76 17.97
C LYS A 446 -8.27 -11.10 19.27
N LYS A 447 -7.55 -11.61 20.30
CA LYS A 447 -8.13 -11.96 21.60
C LYS A 447 -8.64 -10.76 22.41
N LEU A 448 -8.24 -9.54 22.05
CA LEU A 448 -8.63 -8.30 22.72
C LEU A 448 -9.81 -7.60 22.03
N VAL A 449 -10.19 -8.04 20.84
CA VAL A 449 -11.32 -7.46 20.09
C VAL A 449 -12.64 -7.76 20.79
N ARG A 450 -13.44 -6.72 20.99
CA ARG A 450 -14.81 -6.77 21.56
C ARG A 450 -15.72 -5.91 20.67
N LYS A 451 -17.04 -6.08 20.83
CA LYS A 451 -18.03 -5.29 20.09
C LYS A 451 -17.84 -3.78 20.30
N ASN A 452 -17.60 -3.38 21.53
CA ASN A 452 -17.50 -1.96 21.94
C ASN A 452 -16.15 -1.29 21.63
N ASN A 453 -15.12 -2.05 21.20
CA ASN A 453 -13.81 -1.47 20.82
C ASN A 453 -13.44 -1.70 19.37
N ARG A 454 -14.38 -2.12 18.55
CA ARG A 454 -14.14 -2.58 17.17
C ARG A 454 -13.64 -1.46 16.27
N GLU A 455 -14.21 -0.27 16.38
CA GLU A 455 -13.76 0.92 15.65
C GLU A 455 -12.35 1.32 16.05
N LEU A 456 -12.08 1.37 17.36
CA LEU A 456 -10.74 1.62 17.86
C LEU A 456 -9.74 0.60 17.30
N VAL A 457 -10.07 -0.70 17.37
CA VAL A 457 -9.18 -1.74 16.84
C VAL A 457 -8.97 -1.56 15.33
N PHE A 458 -10.01 -1.22 14.58
CA PHE A 458 -9.90 -0.95 13.15
C PHE A 458 -8.97 0.24 12.88
N ASP A 459 -9.11 1.33 13.64
CA ASP A 459 -8.20 2.47 13.53
C ASP A 459 -6.74 2.10 13.85
N LEU A 460 -6.51 1.23 14.83
CA LEU A 460 -5.17 0.79 15.18
C LEU A 460 -4.56 -0.10 14.07
N ILE A 461 -5.28 -1.11 13.56
CA ILE A 461 -4.75 -2.06 12.56
C ILE A 461 -4.57 -1.44 11.18
N THR A 462 -5.21 -0.32 10.88
CA THR A 462 -4.99 0.46 9.65
C THR A 462 -3.87 1.49 9.79
N CYS A 463 -3.12 1.48 10.91
CA CYS A 463 -1.88 2.22 11.05
C CYS A 463 -0.83 1.66 10.08
N PRO A 464 -0.13 2.50 9.32
CA PRO A 464 0.92 2.04 8.39
C PRO A 464 2.11 1.49 9.18
N VAL A 465 2.23 0.18 9.23
CA VAL A 465 3.30 -0.58 9.87
C VAL A 465 3.94 -1.48 8.82
N ASP A 466 5.27 -1.52 8.77
CA ASP A 466 5.98 -2.49 7.94
C ASP A 466 5.81 -3.90 8.53
N THR A 467 4.78 -4.62 8.07
CA THR A 467 4.45 -5.96 8.58
C THR A 467 5.48 -7.03 8.23
N LYS A 468 6.47 -6.70 7.38
CA LYS A 468 7.62 -7.57 7.09
C LYS A 468 8.71 -7.48 8.15
N SER A 469 8.67 -6.46 9.03
CA SER A 469 9.57 -6.34 10.16
C SER A 469 8.90 -6.93 11.42
N PRO A 470 9.33 -8.12 11.89
CA PRO A 470 8.81 -8.71 13.13
C PRO A 470 9.00 -7.79 14.35
N GLU A 471 10.08 -7.00 14.34
CA GLU A 471 10.41 -6.05 15.41
C GLU A 471 9.35 -4.94 15.49
N LEU A 472 8.98 -4.34 14.36
CA LEU A 472 7.97 -3.27 14.30
C LEU A 472 6.57 -3.81 14.60
N VAL A 473 6.22 -5.00 14.09
CA VAL A 473 4.97 -5.69 14.43
C VAL A 473 4.90 -5.99 15.93
N GLY A 474 6.00 -6.46 16.52
CA GLY A 474 6.11 -6.72 17.96
C GLY A 474 5.88 -5.46 18.80
N TYR A 475 6.53 -4.36 18.44
CA TYR A 475 6.36 -3.07 19.11
C TYR A 475 4.92 -2.54 18.95
N TRP A 476 4.40 -2.53 17.73
CA TRP A 476 3.01 -2.13 17.47
C TRP A 476 2.02 -2.96 18.30
N THR A 477 2.24 -4.28 18.41
CA THR A 477 1.37 -5.17 19.19
C THR A 477 1.36 -4.80 20.67
N GLN A 478 2.52 -4.42 21.24
CA GLN A 478 2.61 -3.95 22.62
C GLN A 478 1.81 -2.66 22.82
N CYS A 479 2.02 -1.66 21.94
CA CYS A 479 1.31 -0.39 21.97
C CYS A 479 -0.21 -0.57 21.80
N ALA A 480 -0.65 -1.30 20.77
CA ALA A 480 -2.06 -1.55 20.52
C ALA A 480 -2.72 -2.31 21.68
N SER A 481 -2.03 -3.29 22.27
CA SER A 481 -2.53 -4.00 23.45
C SER A 481 -2.63 -3.10 24.68
N ALA A 482 -1.70 -2.16 24.86
CA ALA A 482 -1.76 -1.16 25.93
C ALA A 482 -2.95 -0.23 25.76
N ILE A 483 -3.14 0.32 24.56
CA ILE A 483 -4.27 1.20 24.21
C ILE A 483 -5.60 0.49 24.46
N ILE A 484 -5.79 -0.71 23.94
CA ILE A 484 -7.04 -1.48 24.09
C ILE A 484 -7.36 -1.78 25.56
N LYS A 485 -6.33 -1.94 26.40
CA LYS A 485 -6.47 -2.21 27.85
C LYS A 485 -6.50 -0.94 28.70
N GLY A 486 -6.41 0.27 28.10
CA GLY A 486 -6.33 1.54 28.83
C GLY A 486 -5.07 1.68 29.70
N ARG A 487 -3.95 1.11 29.25
CA ARG A 487 -2.65 1.18 29.91
C ARG A 487 -1.76 2.23 29.24
N GLU A 488 -0.68 2.60 29.89
CA GLU A 488 0.38 3.44 29.34
C GLU A 488 1.03 2.77 28.12
N ILE A 489 1.28 3.57 27.08
CA ILE A 489 1.88 3.08 25.83
C ILE A 489 3.41 3.06 26.03
N PRO A 490 4.08 1.92 25.78
CA PRO A 490 5.51 1.83 25.97
C PRO A 490 6.26 2.66 24.93
N GLU A 491 7.32 3.35 25.34
CA GLU A 491 8.25 4.00 24.42
C GLU A 491 9.03 2.97 23.59
N PRO A 492 9.38 3.32 22.33
CA PRO A 492 10.16 2.40 21.51
C PRO A 492 11.62 2.32 21.93
N TYR A 493 12.19 1.11 21.96
CA TYR A 493 13.61 0.90 22.23
C TYR A 493 14.18 -0.22 21.36
N PHE A 494 14.98 0.17 20.35
CA PHE A 494 15.71 -0.75 19.44
C PHE A 494 17.22 -0.55 19.49
N GLY A 495 17.69 0.38 20.34
CA GLY A 495 19.08 0.78 20.41
C GLY A 495 19.52 1.65 19.24
N LEU A 496 20.73 2.22 19.34
CA LEU A 496 21.31 3.12 18.35
C LEU A 496 22.69 2.63 17.86
N GLY A 497 23.00 1.35 18.06
CA GLY A 497 24.32 0.77 17.79
C GLY A 497 24.64 0.49 16.31
N SER A 498 23.70 0.70 15.40
CA SER A 498 23.91 0.50 13.96
C SER A 498 22.92 1.35 13.14
N LEU A 499 23.21 1.54 11.85
CA LEU A 499 22.29 2.22 10.93
C LEU A 499 20.90 1.56 10.92
N LEU A 500 20.85 0.22 10.86
CA LEU A 500 19.58 -0.52 10.88
C LEU A 500 18.81 -0.31 12.18
N ALA A 501 19.49 -0.35 13.32
CA ALA A 501 18.87 -0.11 14.63
C ALA A 501 18.29 1.31 14.72
N CYS A 502 19.03 2.32 14.24
CA CYS A 502 18.53 3.70 14.18
C CYS A 502 17.31 3.84 13.26
N GLU A 503 17.30 3.18 12.10
CA GLU A 503 16.14 3.19 11.19
C GLU A 503 14.91 2.52 11.81
N LEU A 504 15.09 1.39 12.52
CA LEU A 504 14.01 0.73 13.25
C LEU A 504 13.49 1.60 14.40
N GLN A 505 14.40 2.22 15.16
CA GLN A 505 14.05 3.14 16.25
C GLN A 505 13.23 4.32 15.75
N TYR A 506 13.63 4.93 14.61
CA TYR A 506 12.88 6.03 14.00
C TYR A 506 11.48 5.59 13.57
N ARG A 507 11.36 4.46 12.87
CA ARG A 507 10.05 3.92 12.44
C ARG A 507 9.15 3.56 13.62
N ALA A 508 9.73 3.08 14.71
CA ALA A 508 8.96 2.78 15.91
C ALA A 508 8.41 4.06 16.57
N TRP A 509 9.17 5.14 16.58
CA TRP A 509 8.66 6.46 17.00
C TRP A 509 7.55 6.97 16.07
N ASP A 510 7.65 6.73 14.76
CA ASP A 510 6.56 7.05 13.83
C ASP A 510 5.28 6.27 14.16
N ILE A 511 5.40 4.97 14.42
CA ILE A 511 4.28 4.12 14.85
C ILE A 511 3.69 4.66 16.16
N HIS A 512 4.53 4.97 17.14
CA HIS A 512 4.13 5.51 18.45
C HIS A 512 3.27 6.77 18.28
N HIS A 513 3.80 7.76 17.57
CA HIS A 513 3.13 9.03 17.31
C HIS A 513 1.81 8.87 16.55
N GLN A 514 1.78 8.01 15.51
CA GLN A 514 0.56 7.75 14.76
C GLN A 514 -0.52 7.06 15.61
N LEU A 515 -0.14 6.15 16.51
CA LEU A 515 -1.08 5.50 17.42
C LEU A 515 -1.63 6.50 18.44
N LEU A 516 -0.80 7.40 19.00
CA LEU A 516 -1.24 8.47 19.88
C LEU A 516 -2.28 9.37 19.21
N ARG A 517 -2.01 9.85 18.00
CA ARG A 517 -2.94 10.69 17.24
C ARG A 517 -4.28 9.99 16.98
N ARG A 518 -4.28 8.68 16.70
CA ARG A 518 -5.52 7.92 16.48
C ARG A 518 -6.41 7.79 17.71
N ILE A 519 -5.85 7.97 18.90
CA ILE A 519 -6.60 8.01 20.16
C ILE A 519 -6.81 9.43 20.69
N GLY A 520 -6.54 10.47 19.87
CA GLY A 520 -6.72 11.86 20.23
C GLY A 520 -5.71 12.39 21.25
N ARG A 521 -4.53 11.75 21.35
CA ARG A 521 -3.42 12.23 22.16
C ARG A 521 -2.36 12.87 21.25
N GLU A 522 -1.78 13.97 21.71
CA GLU A 522 -0.63 14.62 21.07
C GLU A 522 0.54 14.57 22.03
N GLU A 523 1.65 14.05 21.55
CA GLU A 523 2.93 14.03 22.26
C GLU A 523 3.99 14.54 21.29
N ASP A 524 4.83 15.46 21.75
CA ASP A 524 5.94 15.96 20.94
C ASP A 524 7.14 15.02 21.08
N CYS A 525 7.44 14.28 20.03
CA CYS A 525 8.59 13.37 19.92
C CYS A 525 9.64 13.91 18.94
N SER A 526 9.68 15.23 18.73
CA SER A 526 10.57 15.85 17.75
C SER A 526 12.04 15.71 18.11
N ASP A 527 12.38 15.88 19.37
CA ASP A 527 13.77 15.85 19.85
C ASP A 527 14.39 14.45 19.70
N GLU A 528 13.68 13.39 20.09
CA GLU A 528 14.10 12.00 19.96
C GLU A 528 14.32 11.63 18.50
N ARG A 529 13.41 12.06 17.64
CA ARG A 529 13.47 11.80 16.19
C ARG A 529 14.62 12.55 15.55
N GLU A 530 14.90 13.78 15.97
CA GLU A 530 16.04 14.58 15.48
C GLU A 530 17.37 13.95 15.89
N GLU A 531 17.49 13.47 17.12
CA GLU A 531 18.70 12.77 17.59
C GLU A 531 18.96 11.51 16.76
N ILE A 532 17.92 10.70 16.53
CA ILE A 532 18.03 9.51 15.68
C ILE A 532 18.47 9.88 14.26
N CYS A 533 17.91 10.95 13.67
CA CYS A 533 18.33 11.43 12.34
C CYS A 533 19.82 11.82 12.33
N ARG A 534 20.31 12.51 13.37
CA ARG A 534 21.74 12.84 13.53
C ARG A 534 22.61 11.58 13.60
N MET A 535 22.16 10.54 14.31
CA MET A 535 22.86 9.26 14.38
C MET A 535 22.87 8.53 13.02
N ILE A 536 21.75 8.51 12.30
CA ILE A 536 21.66 7.94 10.94
C ILE A 536 22.67 8.65 10.02
N ALA A 537 22.69 9.98 10.00
CA ALA A 537 23.64 10.76 9.21
C ALA A 537 25.10 10.41 9.56
N ARG A 538 25.42 10.24 10.84
CA ARG A 538 26.74 9.81 11.32
C ARG A 538 27.10 8.41 10.81
N TYR A 539 26.20 7.42 10.91
CA TYR A 539 26.44 6.06 10.41
C TYR A 539 26.60 6.04 8.89
N MET A 540 25.84 6.86 8.15
CA MET A 540 25.97 6.97 6.69
C MET A 540 27.32 7.59 6.29
N ALA A 541 27.85 8.52 7.08
CA ALA A 541 29.15 9.15 6.83
C ALA A 541 30.35 8.27 7.21
N GLN A 542 30.17 7.38 8.21
CA GLN A 542 31.25 6.53 8.76
C GLN A 542 31.28 5.15 8.08
N ASN A 543 32.48 4.56 7.94
CA ASN A 543 32.69 3.17 7.55
C ASN A 543 31.92 2.68 6.30
N LYS A 544 31.88 3.51 5.25
CA LYS A 544 31.17 3.17 3.98
C LYS A 544 31.67 1.87 3.36
N ASP A 545 32.90 1.46 3.62
CA ASP A 545 33.48 0.20 3.14
C ASP A 545 32.73 -1.07 3.60
N GLN A 546 32.05 -1.03 4.75
CA GLN A 546 31.22 -2.13 5.21
C GLN A 546 30.02 -2.40 4.30
N TYR A 547 29.56 -1.39 3.54
CA TYR A 547 28.41 -1.52 2.64
C TYR A 547 28.80 -2.05 1.26
N LEU A 548 30.11 -2.15 0.92
CA LEU A 548 30.55 -2.65 -0.37
C LEU A 548 30.01 -4.07 -0.64
N ARG A 549 29.37 -4.24 -1.77
CA ARG A 549 28.97 -5.56 -2.25
C ARG A 549 30.22 -6.36 -2.60
N ARG A 550 30.40 -7.50 -1.96
CA ARG A 550 31.55 -8.38 -2.16
C ARG A 550 31.12 -9.76 -2.65
N CYS A 551 31.97 -10.36 -3.47
CA CYS A 551 31.81 -11.74 -3.87
C CYS A 551 31.77 -12.66 -2.63
N ARG A 552 30.73 -13.47 -2.52
CA ARG A 552 30.55 -14.38 -1.35
C ARG A 552 31.66 -15.42 -1.19
N ARG A 553 32.44 -15.69 -2.25
CA ARG A 553 33.50 -16.71 -2.23
C ARG A 553 34.90 -16.12 -2.02
N CYS A 554 35.26 -15.03 -2.69
CA CYS A 554 36.62 -14.50 -2.66
C CYS A 554 36.74 -13.09 -2.05
N GLY A 555 35.62 -12.46 -1.65
CA GLY A 555 35.63 -11.12 -1.05
C GLY A 555 35.91 -9.98 -2.02
N LYS A 556 36.15 -10.23 -3.33
CA LYS A 556 36.34 -9.15 -4.33
C LYS A 556 35.11 -8.24 -4.33
N VAL A 557 35.34 -6.93 -4.36
CA VAL A 557 34.23 -5.95 -4.54
C VAL A 557 33.58 -6.17 -5.90
N LEU A 558 32.25 -6.28 -5.91
CA LEU A 558 31.44 -6.41 -7.12
C LEU A 558 31.17 -5.04 -7.70
N GLU A 559 31.24 -4.93 -9.01
CA GLU A 559 31.01 -3.68 -9.73
C GLU A 559 29.58 -3.15 -9.59
N ILE A 560 29.38 -1.84 -9.82
CA ILE A 560 28.06 -1.23 -9.84
C ILE A 560 27.20 -1.91 -10.92
N GLY A 561 25.96 -2.21 -10.60
CA GLY A 561 25.03 -2.86 -11.53
C GLY A 561 25.26 -4.37 -11.72
N TYR A 562 26.33 -4.95 -11.16
CA TYR A 562 26.57 -6.40 -11.29
C TYR A 562 25.51 -7.20 -10.52
N PRO A 563 24.70 -8.05 -11.20
CA PRO A 563 23.50 -8.59 -10.57
C PRO A 563 23.78 -9.79 -9.64
N PHE A 564 24.92 -10.46 -9.80
CA PHE A 564 25.19 -11.72 -9.11
C PHE A 564 25.93 -11.53 -7.77
N GLY A 565 25.80 -12.52 -6.89
CA GLY A 565 26.53 -12.54 -5.59
C GLY A 565 27.93 -13.15 -5.65
N LEU A 566 28.34 -13.72 -6.79
CA LEU A 566 29.68 -14.24 -7.06
C LEU A 566 30.29 -13.47 -8.24
N CYS A 567 31.56 -13.10 -8.16
CA CYS A 567 32.25 -12.53 -9.32
C CYS A 567 32.44 -13.60 -10.43
N GLU A 568 32.63 -13.18 -11.67
CA GLU A 568 32.78 -14.07 -12.83
C GLU A 568 33.79 -15.19 -12.57
N ARG A 569 35.00 -14.87 -12.12
CA ARG A 569 36.03 -15.86 -11.79
C ARG A 569 35.56 -16.93 -10.80
N CYS A 570 34.80 -16.56 -9.78
CA CYS A 570 34.28 -17.49 -8.79
C CYS A 570 33.10 -18.31 -9.30
N TYR A 571 32.30 -17.75 -10.20
CA TYR A 571 31.21 -18.42 -10.84
C TYR A 571 31.74 -19.47 -11.82
N GLU A 572 32.69 -19.12 -12.68
CA GLU A 572 33.34 -20.04 -13.61
C GLU A 572 34.07 -21.18 -12.88
N ALA A 573 34.86 -20.86 -11.82
CA ALA A 573 35.51 -21.86 -11.00
C ALA A 573 34.56 -22.82 -10.27
N GLY A 574 33.27 -22.45 -10.07
CA GLY A 574 32.23 -23.35 -9.56
C GLY A 574 31.64 -24.27 -10.62
N ARG A 575 31.66 -23.88 -11.89
CA ARG A 575 31.21 -24.74 -13.01
C ARG A 575 32.14 -25.90 -13.33
N PHE A 576 33.42 -25.78 -12.99
CA PHE A 576 34.41 -26.87 -13.22
C PHE A 576 34.40 -27.94 -12.12
N PHE A 577 33.61 -27.76 -11.03
CA PHE A 577 33.51 -28.68 -9.90
C PHE A 577 32.06 -29.19 -9.67
N ALA A 578 31.13 -28.94 -10.57
CA ALA A 578 29.78 -29.50 -10.62
C ALA A 578 29.65 -30.34 -11.90
#